data_ecd3ead4dc12c90fcd17710f1d13af1e
#
_entry.id   ecd3ead4dc12c90fcd17710f1d13af1e
#
_cell.length_a   1.000
_cell.length_b   1.000
_cell.length_c   1.000
_cell.angle_alpha   90.00
_cell.angle_beta   90.00
_cell.angle_gamma   90.00
#
_symmetry.space_group_name_H-M   'P 1'
#
loop_
_entity.id
_entity.type
_entity.pdbx_description
1 polymer ?
#
loop_
_entity_poly.entity_id
_entity_poly.type
_entity_poly.pdbx_seq_one_letter_code
_entity_poly.pdbx_strand_id
1 'polypeptide(L)'
;MAKRKKSDLRKINQFDTLSVHAGIKSDPLTGAVMTPIYATSTFAQDTPGKDKGYEYSRSQNPTREVLEASLAELENGHKAFAFASGVAAQTAVIDLLKPGDHVIAFDDLYGGTFRLFNEIKAKSSNIDFTFVDLNTNFSKHIQKNTKMIWVETPTNPLLKIADLKRISRIAKKHKILTVCDTTFATPINQR
;
A
#
# COMPACT_ATOMS: atom_id res chain seq x y z
N MET A 1 10.45 28.13 25.99
CA MET A 1 10.31 27.65 24.61
C MET A 1 8.89 27.13 24.41
N ALA A 2 8.06 27.78 23.60
CA ALA A 2 6.69 27.38 23.35
C ALA A 2 6.69 26.07 22.52
N LYS A 3 5.98 25.04 23.00
CA LYS A 3 5.78 23.79 22.26
C LYS A 3 4.95 24.09 21.00
N ARG A 4 5.57 24.08 19.81
CA ARG A 4 4.86 24.13 18.52
C ARG A 4 3.82 23.00 18.49
N LYS A 5 2.55 23.33 18.21
CA LYS A 5 1.49 22.34 18.08
C LYS A 5 1.77 21.45 16.85
N LYS A 6 1.53 20.14 16.97
CA LYS A 6 1.70 19.17 15.86
C LYS A 6 0.99 19.58 14.57
N SER A 7 -0.10 20.37 14.67
CA SER A 7 -0.86 20.91 13.52
C SER A 7 -0.09 21.97 12.71
N ASP A 8 0.84 22.70 13.35
CA ASP A 8 1.59 23.77 12.68
C ASP A 8 2.78 23.21 11.88
N LEU A 9 3.34 22.08 12.31
CA LEU A 9 4.40 21.36 11.59
C LEU A 9 3.88 20.76 10.27
N ARG A 10 2.62 20.30 10.20
CA ARG A 10 2.04 19.75 8.97
C ARG A 10 1.81 20.79 7.86
N LYS A 11 1.68 22.07 8.21
CA LYS A 11 1.55 23.19 7.26
C LYS A 11 2.88 23.65 6.68
N ILE A 12 3.98 23.33 7.35
CA ILE A 12 5.34 23.78 6.97
C ILE A 12 6.07 22.71 6.15
N ASN A 13 5.67 21.44 6.29
CA ASN A 13 6.32 20.33 5.62
C ASN A 13 5.86 20.25 4.16
N GLN A 14 6.62 20.88 3.29
CA GLN A 14 6.58 20.61 1.86
C GLN A 14 6.94 19.15 1.62
N PHE A 15 6.44 18.55 0.56
CA PHE A 15 6.68 17.15 0.20
C PHE A 15 8.19 16.81 0.18
N ASP A 16 9.02 17.75 -0.31
CA ASP A 16 10.47 17.59 -0.39
C ASP A 16 11.09 17.37 1.01
N THR A 17 10.63 18.09 2.03
CA THR A 17 11.07 17.88 3.41
C THR A 17 10.64 16.51 3.95
N LEU A 18 9.42 16.08 3.64
CA LEU A 18 8.92 14.76 4.03
C LEU A 18 9.73 13.64 3.35
N SER A 19 10.09 13.81 2.07
CA SER A 19 10.85 12.79 1.32
C SER A 19 12.23 12.51 1.93
N VAL A 20 12.78 13.47 2.67
CA VAL A 20 14.09 13.36 3.33
C VAL A 20 13.98 12.93 4.79
N HIS A 21 12.94 13.36 5.51
CA HIS A 21 12.87 13.25 6.97
C HIS A 21 11.74 12.37 7.51
N ALA A 22 10.77 11.98 6.66
CA ALA A 22 9.64 11.18 7.12
C ALA A 22 10.09 9.83 7.68
N GLY A 23 9.53 9.44 8.82
CA GLY A 23 9.83 8.18 9.49
C GLY A 23 11.21 8.09 10.16
N ILE A 24 12.12 9.03 9.89
CA ILE A 24 13.50 8.99 10.42
C ILE A 24 13.54 9.58 11.83
N LYS A 25 14.20 8.86 12.75
CA LYS A 25 14.53 9.31 14.10
C LYS A 25 16.00 9.02 14.34
N SER A 26 16.69 9.91 15.09
CA SER A 26 18.06 9.63 15.52
C SER A 26 18.11 8.35 16.37
N ASP A 27 19.18 7.57 16.17
CA ASP A 27 19.42 6.37 16.97
C ASP A 27 19.59 6.72 18.46
N PRO A 28 18.81 6.12 19.37
CA PRO A 28 18.85 6.47 20.79
C PRO A 28 20.15 6.07 21.48
N LEU A 29 20.91 5.11 20.92
CA LEU A 29 22.16 4.65 21.51
C LEU A 29 23.36 5.51 21.12
N THR A 30 23.45 5.89 19.85
CA THR A 30 24.62 6.56 19.28
C THR A 30 24.36 8.01 18.88
N GLY A 31 23.09 8.41 18.77
CA GLY A 31 22.69 9.71 18.23
C GLY A 31 22.83 9.78 16.70
N ALA A 32 23.09 8.68 16.01
CA ALA A 32 23.21 8.67 14.55
C ALA A 32 21.95 9.23 13.90
N VAL A 33 22.12 10.17 12.97
CA VAL A 33 21.01 10.83 12.27
C VAL A 33 20.39 9.92 11.22
N MET A 34 21.24 9.14 10.53
CA MET A 34 20.76 8.14 9.57
C MET A 34 20.41 6.83 10.28
N THR A 35 19.37 6.16 9.81
CA THR A 35 18.92 4.89 10.36
C THR A 35 20.01 3.82 10.24
N PRO A 36 20.44 3.18 11.35
CA PRO A 36 21.34 2.04 11.31
C PRO A 36 20.78 0.88 10.50
N ILE A 37 21.64 0.12 9.84
CA ILE A 37 21.26 -1.12 9.13
C ILE A 37 21.34 -2.29 10.12
N TYR A 38 20.19 -2.83 10.49
CA TYR A 38 20.08 -4.01 11.36
C TYR A 38 20.11 -5.30 10.52
N ALA A 39 21.33 -5.76 10.20
CA ALA A 39 21.55 -7.01 9.46
C ALA A 39 21.53 -8.22 10.41
N THR A 40 20.40 -8.43 11.08
CA THR A 40 20.22 -9.52 12.03
C THR A 40 18.95 -10.33 11.72
N SER A 41 18.89 -11.59 12.16
CA SER A 41 17.70 -12.43 12.07
C SER A 41 16.85 -12.39 13.33
N THR A 42 17.50 -12.44 14.51
CA THR A 42 16.84 -12.56 15.82
C THR A 42 17.28 -11.46 16.77
N PHE A 43 16.41 -11.16 17.72
CA PHE A 43 16.66 -10.17 18.77
C PHE A 43 16.61 -10.87 20.14
N ALA A 44 17.45 -10.43 21.09
CA ALA A 44 17.48 -10.98 22.43
C ALA A 44 16.20 -10.63 23.20
N GLN A 45 15.66 -11.61 23.89
CA GLN A 45 14.54 -11.45 24.82
C GLN A 45 15.05 -11.49 26.27
N ASP A 46 14.46 -10.68 27.14
CA ASP A 46 14.80 -10.71 28.57
C ASP A 46 14.35 -12.03 29.23
N THR A 47 13.20 -12.55 28.80
CA THR A 47 12.65 -13.87 29.12
C THR A 47 11.82 -14.37 27.94
N PRO A 48 11.47 -15.66 27.83
CA PRO A 48 10.62 -16.16 26.75
C PRO A 48 9.33 -15.34 26.58
N GLY A 49 9.11 -14.77 25.38
CA GLY A 49 7.96 -13.93 25.05
C GLY A 49 8.03 -12.48 25.56
N LYS A 50 9.15 -12.04 26.16
CA LYS A 50 9.37 -10.67 26.61
C LYS A 50 10.51 -10.03 25.83
N ASP A 51 10.18 -9.51 24.66
CA ASP A 51 11.10 -8.78 23.79
C ASP A 51 11.14 -7.27 24.10
N LYS A 52 12.03 -6.55 23.42
CA LYS A 52 12.18 -5.08 23.48
C LYS A 52 11.47 -4.38 22.33
N GLY A 53 10.45 -4.96 21.75
CA GLY A 53 9.72 -4.49 20.58
C GLY A 53 10.09 -5.21 19.27
N TYR A 54 11.13 -6.06 19.30
CA TYR A 54 11.58 -6.85 18.17
C TYR A 54 11.92 -8.28 18.60
N GLU A 55 11.46 -9.25 17.83
CA GLU A 55 11.68 -10.67 18.06
C GLU A 55 12.49 -11.27 16.91
N TYR A 56 12.03 -11.08 15.69
CA TYR A 56 12.59 -11.68 14.49
C TYR A 56 12.42 -10.78 13.26
N SER A 57 13.49 -10.62 12.47
CA SER A 57 13.51 -9.65 11.35
C SER A 57 12.49 -9.92 10.24
N ARG A 58 12.03 -11.16 10.06
CA ARG A 58 10.94 -11.45 9.10
C ARG A 58 9.63 -10.80 9.54
N SER A 59 9.35 -10.81 10.84
CA SER A 59 8.15 -10.17 11.41
C SER A 59 8.34 -8.66 11.52
N GLN A 60 9.44 -8.23 12.14
CA GLN A 60 9.74 -6.82 12.42
C GLN A 60 11.24 -6.56 12.34
N ASN A 61 11.64 -5.42 11.74
CA ASN A 61 13.03 -5.02 11.68
C ASN A 61 13.10 -3.49 11.72
N PRO A 62 13.93 -2.87 12.58
CA PRO A 62 14.01 -1.42 12.71
C PRO A 62 14.31 -0.69 11.41
N THR A 63 15.18 -1.24 10.55
CA THR A 63 15.51 -0.64 9.25
C THR A 63 14.31 -0.63 8.31
N ARG A 64 13.54 -1.74 8.25
CA ARG A 64 12.34 -1.82 7.43
C ARG A 64 11.22 -0.92 7.94
N GLU A 65 11.05 -0.81 9.25
CA GLU A 65 10.03 0.05 9.85
C GLU A 65 10.21 1.52 9.50
N VAL A 66 11.43 2.00 9.39
CA VAL A 66 11.68 3.39 8.96
C VAL A 66 11.22 3.61 7.53
N LEU A 67 11.47 2.67 6.62
CA LEU A 67 10.94 2.73 5.24
C LEU A 67 9.42 2.73 5.23
N GLU A 68 8.80 1.82 5.98
CA GLU A 68 7.35 1.72 6.08
C GLU A 68 6.71 3.00 6.66
N ALA A 69 7.30 3.56 7.73
CA ALA A 69 6.85 4.81 8.31
C ALA A 69 6.99 5.99 7.33
N SER A 70 8.12 6.06 6.61
CA SER A 70 8.36 7.09 5.59
C SER A 70 7.31 7.04 4.48
N LEU A 71 7.05 5.86 3.92
CA LEU A 71 6.05 5.69 2.88
C LEU A 71 4.63 6.01 3.37
N ALA A 72 4.28 5.61 4.59
CA ALA A 72 2.99 5.95 5.17
C ALA A 72 2.80 7.47 5.30
N GLU A 73 3.82 8.20 5.74
CA GLU A 73 3.76 9.68 5.84
C GLU A 73 3.66 10.33 4.46
N LEU A 74 4.44 9.86 3.48
CA LEU A 74 4.42 10.38 2.11
C LEU A 74 3.07 10.19 1.44
N GLU A 75 2.41 9.07 1.67
CA GLU A 75 1.09 8.73 1.12
C GLU A 75 -0.09 9.27 1.96
N ASN A 76 0.16 10.02 3.05
CA ASN A 76 -0.84 10.37 4.06
C ASN A 76 -1.60 9.13 4.58
N GLY A 77 -0.96 7.97 4.55
CA GLY A 77 -1.50 6.70 4.96
C GLY A 77 -1.41 6.49 6.47
N HIS A 78 -2.19 5.53 6.96
CA HIS A 78 -2.14 5.14 8.37
C HIS A 78 -0.93 4.23 8.65
N LYS A 79 -0.64 3.32 7.72
CA LYS A 79 0.46 2.35 7.81
C LYS A 79 0.89 1.91 6.42
N ALA A 80 2.16 1.55 6.27
CA ALA A 80 2.69 0.89 5.08
C ALA A 80 3.30 -0.46 5.45
N PHE A 81 3.39 -1.35 4.46
CA PHE A 81 4.04 -2.64 4.55
C PHE A 81 4.95 -2.83 3.34
N ALA A 82 6.23 -3.10 3.57
CA ALA A 82 7.19 -3.35 2.51
C ALA A 82 7.20 -4.82 2.08
N PHE A 83 7.20 -5.05 0.77
CA PHE A 83 7.28 -6.37 0.14
C PHE A 83 8.47 -6.43 -0.81
N ALA A 84 8.92 -7.64 -1.13
CA ALA A 84 10.05 -7.87 -2.03
C ALA A 84 9.75 -7.50 -3.50
N SER A 85 8.46 -7.38 -3.87
CA SER A 85 8.03 -6.95 -5.19
C SER A 85 6.59 -6.40 -5.17
N GLY A 86 6.22 -5.62 -6.19
CA GLY A 86 4.85 -5.17 -6.36
C GLY A 86 3.85 -6.32 -6.47
N VAL A 87 4.18 -7.38 -7.22
CA VAL A 87 3.31 -8.57 -7.34
C VAL A 87 3.13 -9.29 -6.00
N ALA A 88 4.15 -9.31 -5.13
CA ALA A 88 4.01 -9.84 -3.77
C ALA A 88 3.04 -8.99 -2.94
N ALA A 89 3.12 -7.66 -3.03
CA ALA A 89 2.17 -6.75 -2.38
C ALA A 89 0.74 -6.95 -2.91
N GLN A 90 0.57 -7.04 -4.22
CA GLN A 90 -0.72 -7.32 -4.87
C GLN A 90 -1.31 -8.65 -4.40
N THR A 91 -0.48 -9.71 -4.30
CA THR A 91 -0.92 -11.01 -3.80
C THR A 91 -1.46 -10.91 -2.39
N ALA A 92 -0.74 -10.22 -1.49
CA ALA A 92 -1.18 -10.03 -0.11
C ALA A 92 -2.52 -9.27 -0.01
N VAL A 93 -2.75 -8.31 -0.92
CA VAL A 93 -4.02 -7.57 -0.97
C VAL A 93 -5.17 -8.46 -1.47
N ILE A 94 -4.95 -9.25 -2.53
CA ILE A 94 -5.97 -10.16 -3.06
C ILE A 94 -6.30 -11.27 -2.05
N ASP A 95 -5.36 -11.70 -1.24
CA ASP A 95 -5.57 -12.72 -0.20
C ASP A 95 -6.47 -12.26 0.97
N LEU A 96 -6.89 -10.98 0.99
CA LEU A 96 -7.97 -10.50 1.86
C LEU A 96 -9.36 -11.00 1.43
N LEU A 97 -9.49 -11.47 0.19
CA LEU A 97 -10.73 -11.94 -0.39
C LEU A 97 -10.97 -13.42 -0.09
N LYS A 98 -12.23 -13.84 -0.20
CA LYS A 98 -12.66 -15.22 0.01
C LYS A 98 -13.09 -15.85 -1.31
N PRO A 99 -13.05 -17.18 -1.42
CA PRO A 99 -13.62 -17.88 -2.58
C PRO A 99 -15.06 -17.43 -2.87
N GLY A 100 -15.34 -17.11 -4.14
CA GLY A 100 -16.61 -16.57 -4.60
C GLY A 100 -16.74 -15.05 -4.51
N ASP A 101 -15.76 -14.32 -3.98
CA ASP A 101 -15.75 -12.87 -4.05
C ASP A 101 -15.43 -12.39 -5.46
N HIS A 102 -15.92 -11.20 -5.80
CA HIS A 102 -15.76 -10.60 -7.12
C HIS A 102 -14.92 -9.30 -7.04
N VAL A 103 -14.04 -9.14 -8.02
CA VAL A 103 -13.19 -7.96 -8.23
C VAL A 103 -13.50 -7.31 -9.56
N ILE A 104 -13.76 -6.01 -9.57
CA ILE A 104 -13.75 -5.21 -10.80
C ILE A 104 -12.35 -4.60 -10.94
N ALA A 105 -11.68 -4.91 -12.04
CA ALA A 105 -10.33 -4.41 -12.32
C ALA A 105 -10.32 -3.56 -13.60
N PHE A 106 -9.37 -2.64 -13.68
CA PHE A 106 -9.15 -1.89 -14.92
C PHE A 106 -8.81 -2.86 -16.05
N ASP A 107 -9.22 -2.55 -17.27
CA ASP A 107 -8.96 -3.39 -18.46
C ASP A 107 -7.53 -3.29 -18.99
N ASP A 108 -6.82 -2.25 -18.62
CA ASP A 108 -5.42 -2.02 -18.95
C ASP A 108 -4.59 -2.08 -17.64
N LEU A 109 -3.87 -3.16 -17.46
CA LEU A 109 -3.09 -3.48 -16.26
C LEU A 109 -1.69 -3.97 -16.64
N TYR A 110 -0.76 -3.77 -15.74
CA TYR A 110 0.53 -4.46 -15.82
C TYR A 110 0.33 -5.96 -16.06
N GLY A 111 1.06 -6.51 -17.05
CA GLY A 111 0.89 -7.91 -17.45
C GLY A 111 1.10 -8.93 -16.32
N GLY A 112 1.91 -8.59 -15.30
CA GLY A 112 2.08 -9.40 -14.08
C GLY A 112 0.81 -9.43 -13.24
N THR A 113 0.14 -8.29 -13.07
CA THR A 113 -1.14 -8.16 -12.35
C THR A 113 -2.23 -8.96 -13.07
N PHE A 114 -2.35 -8.78 -14.39
CA PHE A 114 -3.33 -9.53 -15.17
C PHE A 114 -3.13 -11.05 -15.05
N ARG A 115 -1.89 -11.54 -15.17
CA ARG A 115 -1.59 -12.97 -15.00
C ARG A 115 -1.90 -13.46 -13.59
N LEU A 116 -1.53 -12.67 -12.56
CA LEU A 116 -1.87 -13.01 -11.17
C LEU A 116 -3.37 -13.19 -10.99
N PHE A 117 -4.18 -12.29 -11.53
CA PHE A 117 -5.63 -12.30 -11.37
C PHE A 117 -6.27 -13.44 -12.21
N ASN A 118 -6.04 -13.40 -13.52
CA ASN A 118 -6.75 -14.27 -14.48
C ASN A 118 -6.24 -15.72 -14.48
N GLU A 119 -4.89 -15.92 -14.37
CA GLU A 119 -4.30 -17.25 -14.52
C GLU A 119 -4.07 -17.95 -13.17
N ILE A 120 -3.91 -17.19 -12.08
CA ILE A 120 -3.60 -17.76 -10.78
C ILE A 120 -4.80 -17.65 -9.85
N LYS A 121 -5.20 -16.46 -9.44
CA LYS A 121 -6.20 -16.26 -8.38
C LYS A 121 -7.61 -16.66 -8.77
N ALA A 122 -8.00 -16.47 -10.04
CA ALA A 122 -9.27 -16.97 -10.53
C ALA A 122 -9.35 -18.51 -10.40
N LYS A 123 -8.26 -19.21 -10.70
CA LYS A 123 -8.23 -20.68 -10.70
C LYS A 123 -7.96 -21.28 -9.33
N SER A 124 -6.97 -20.71 -8.59
CA SER A 124 -6.50 -21.29 -7.31
C SER A 124 -7.31 -20.86 -6.11
N SER A 125 -7.91 -19.67 -6.15
CA SER A 125 -8.63 -19.07 -5.03
C SER A 125 -10.13 -18.88 -5.29
N ASN A 126 -10.63 -19.27 -6.47
CA ASN A 126 -12.02 -19.12 -6.89
C ASN A 126 -12.54 -17.70 -6.70
N ILE A 127 -11.77 -16.72 -7.18
CA ILE A 127 -12.13 -15.30 -7.17
C ILE A 127 -12.55 -14.90 -8.59
N ASP A 128 -13.68 -14.23 -8.71
CA ASP A 128 -14.17 -13.76 -9.99
C ASP A 128 -13.60 -12.39 -10.34
N PHE A 129 -13.20 -12.19 -11.59
CA PHE A 129 -12.65 -10.91 -12.08
C PHE A 129 -13.45 -10.41 -13.29
N THR A 130 -13.79 -9.12 -13.26
CA THR A 130 -14.32 -8.38 -14.41
C THR A 130 -13.36 -7.27 -14.79
N PHE A 131 -12.77 -7.35 -15.98
CA PHE A 131 -11.86 -6.33 -16.51
C PHE A 131 -12.65 -5.36 -17.38
N VAL A 132 -12.65 -4.06 -17.01
CA VAL A 132 -13.41 -3.03 -17.71
C VAL A 132 -12.70 -1.68 -17.64
N ASP A 133 -12.95 -0.81 -18.61
CA ASP A 133 -12.50 0.59 -18.51
C ASP A 133 -13.24 1.30 -17.37
N LEU A 134 -12.53 1.59 -16.27
CA LEU A 134 -13.08 2.25 -15.10
C LEU A 134 -13.46 3.72 -15.35
N ASN A 135 -13.05 4.32 -16.46
CA ASN A 135 -13.48 5.66 -16.87
C ASN A 135 -14.89 5.68 -17.46
N THR A 136 -15.42 4.53 -17.85
CA THR A 136 -16.78 4.38 -18.36
C THR A 136 -17.79 4.11 -17.23
N ASN A 137 -19.00 3.65 -17.55
CA ASN A 137 -20.01 3.25 -16.56
C ASN A 137 -19.73 1.84 -16.04
N PHE A 138 -18.67 1.66 -15.27
CA PHE A 138 -18.30 0.38 -14.66
C PHE A 138 -19.29 -0.08 -13.56
N SER A 139 -20.09 0.83 -13.00
CA SER A 139 -21.00 0.49 -11.90
C SER A 139 -22.05 -0.55 -12.29
N LYS A 140 -22.34 -0.71 -13.58
CA LYS A 140 -23.23 -1.78 -14.10
C LYS A 140 -22.67 -3.19 -13.88
N HIS A 141 -21.37 -3.31 -13.62
CA HIS A 141 -20.70 -4.59 -13.34
C HIS A 141 -20.61 -4.91 -11.85
N ILE A 142 -21.09 -4.01 -10.97
CA ILE A 142 -21.14 -4.29 -9.53
C ILE A 142 -22.16 -5.39 -9.26
N GLN A 143 -21.70 -6.46 -8.63
CA GLN A 143 -22.47 -7.62 -8.23
C GLN A 143 -22.62 -7.64 -6.69
N LYS A 144 -23.53 -8.50 -6.18
CA LYS A 144 -23.73 -8.67 -4.74
C LYS A 144 -22.45 -9.11 -3.99
N ASN A 145 -21.63 -9.92 -4.65
CA ASN A 145 -20.36 -10.44 -4.16
C ASN A 145 -19.14 -9.58 -4.55
N THR A 146 -19.32 -8.40 -5.17
CA THR A 146 -18.20 -7.48 -5.44
C THR A 146 -17.64 -6.95 -4.13
N LYS A 147 -16.35 -7.19 -3.87
CA LYS A 147 -15.65 -6.77 -2.65
C LYS A 147 -14.53 -5.78 -2.91
N MET A 148 -14.03 -5.74 -4.14
CA MET A 148 -12.87 -4.92 -4.47
C MET A 148 -13.01 -4.28 -5.86
N ILE A 149 -12.53 -3.03 -5.98
CA ILE A 149 -12.25 -2.38 -7.25
C ILE A 149 -10.75 -2.15 -7.30
N TRP A 150 -10.09 -2.75 -8.29
CA TRP A 150 -8.66 -2.61 -8.53
C TRP A 150 -8.39 -1.60 -9.62
N VAL A 151 -7.71 -0.52 -9.28
CA VAL A 151 -7.36 0.56 -10.19
C VAL A 151 -5.86 0.57 -10.37
N GLU A 152 -5.37 0.69 -11.59
CA GLU A 152 -3.99 1.06 -11.91
C GLU A 152 -4.03 2.41 -12.61
N THR A 153 -3.24 3.38 -12.14
CA THR A 153 -3.24 4.70 -12.76
C THR A 153 -1.95 5.49 -12.43
N PRO A 154 -1.23 5.98 -13.44
CA PRO A 154 -1.36 5.66 -14.88
C PRO A 154 -1.26 4.16 -15.15
N THR A 155 -2.02 3.63 -16.12
CA THR A 155 -2.00 2.21 -16.47
C THR A 155 -0.73 1.82 -17.25
N ASN A 156 -0.42 0.53 -17.29
CA ASN A 156 0.66 -0.02 -18.10
C ASN A 156 0.11 -1.09 -19.06
N PRO A 157 0.21 -0.95 -20.41
CA PRO A 157 1.13 -0.02 -21.09
C PRO A 157 0.49 1.28 -21.63
N LEU A 158 -0.83 1.46 -21.59
CA LEU A 158 -1.50 2.52 -22.36
C LEU A 158 -1.51 3.88 -21.65
N LEU A 159 -1.03 3.97 -20.41
CA LEU A 159 -0.96 5.22 -19.61
C LEU A 159 -2.31 5.91 -19.44
N LYS A 160 -3.42 5.15 -19.36
CA LYS A 160 -4.74 5.70 -19.06
C LYS A 160 -4.75 6.28 -17.65
N ILE A 161 -5.40 7.42 -17.49
CA ILE A 161 -5.58 8.06 -16.18
C ILE A 161 -7.00 7.79 -15.68
N ALA A 162 -7.13 7.34 -14.44
CA ALA A 162 -8.41 7.05 -13.81
C ALA A 162 -8.92 8.22 -12.95
N ASP A 163 -10.22 8.48 -12.98
CA ASP A 163 -10.87 9.39 -12.03
C ASP A 163 -11.08 8.69 -10.67
N LEU A 164 -10.03 8.73 -9.83
CA LEU A 164 -10.04 8.10 -8.51
C LEU A 164 -11.13 8.65 -7.60
N LYS A 165 -11.47 9.95 -7.70
CA LYS A 165 -12.56 10.55 -6.90
C LYS A 165 -13.91 9.93 -7.24
N ARG A 166 -14.19 9.78 -8.53
CA ARG A 166 -15.43 9.13 -9.00
C ARG A 166 -15.48 7.67 -8.58
N ILE A 167 -14.40 6.93 -8.83
CA ILE A 167 -14.32 5.51 -8.51
C ILE A 167 -14.50 5.27 -7.01
N SER A 168 -13.75 5.99 -6.16
CA SER A 168 -13.85 5.81 -4.71
C SER A 168 -15.22 6.22 -4.15
N ARG A 169 -15.88 7.22 -4.73
CA ARG A 169 -17.25 7.62 -4.35
C ARG A 169 -18.25 6.48 -4.62
N ILE A 170 -18.15 5.86 -5.80
CA ILE A 170 -18.99 4.72 -6.17
C ILE A 170 -18.69 3.53 -5.24
N ALA A 171 -17.43 3.18 -5.06
CA ALA A 171 -17.01 2.09 -4.17
C ALA A 171 -17.53 2.27 -2.74
N LYS A 172 -17.39 3.47 -2.16
CA LYS A 172 -17.90 3.80 -0.82
C LYS A 172 -19.41 3.61 -0.70
N LYS A 173 -20.19 4.04 -1.71
CA LYS A 173 -21.64 3.86 -1.73
C LYS A 173 -22.04 2.38 -1.64
N HIS A 174 -21.24 1.51 -2.23
CA HIS A 174 -21.48 0.06 -2.24
C HIS A 174 -20.71 -0.72 -1.17
N LYS A 175 -19.94 -0.03 -0.31
CA LYS A 175 -19.06 -0.63 0.72
C LYS A 175 -18.01 -1.57 0.13
N ILE A 176 -17.48 -1.23 -1.03
CA ILE A 176 -16.46 -1.98 -1.76
C ILE A 176 -15.09 -1.36 -1.47
N LEU A 177 -14.07 -2.21 -1.24
CA LEU A 177 -12.69 -1.77 -1.06
C LEU A 177 -12.14 -1.23 -2.40
N THR A 178 -11.47 -0.08 -2.35
CA THR A 178 -10.73 0.43 -3.51
C THR A 178 -9.25 0.23 -3.27
N VAL A 179 -8.58 -0.40 -4.22
CA VAL A 179 -7.12 -0.58 -4.27
C VAL A 179 -6.60 0.18 -5.47
N CYS A 180 -5.51 0.91 -5.28
CA CYS A 180 -4.90 1.67 -6.36
C CYS A 180 -3.41 1.31 -6.48
N ASP A 181 -3.02 0.78 -7.63
CA ASP A 181 -1.63 0.66 -8.03
C ASP A 181 -1.17 1.99 -8.64
N THR A 182 -0.29 2.68 -7.95
CA THR A 182 0.25 3.98 -8.32
C THR A 182 1.73 3.92 -8.68
N THR A 183 2.20 2.77 -9.12
CA THR A 183 3.62 2.52 -9.44
C THR A 183 4.22 3.61 -10.32
N PHE A 184 3.50 4.06 -11.36
CA PHE A 184 3.99 5.09 -12.27
C PHE A 184 3.84 6.51 -11.71
N ALA A 185 2.79 6.79 -10.95
CA ALA A 185 2.55 8.12 -10.40
C ALA A 185 3.49 8.43 -9.23
N THR A 186 3.73 7.45 -8.35
CA THR A 186 4.41 7.63 -7.06
C THR A 186 3.70 8.67 -6.15
N PRO A 187 4.07 8.81 -4.87
CA PRO A 187 3.50 9.84 -4.00
C PRO A 187 3.75 11.28 -4.48
N ILE A 188 4.65 11.49 -5.42
CA ILE A 188 4.94 12.82 -5.99
C ILE A 188 3.76 13.32 -6.81
N ASN A 189 3.21 12.47 -7.68
CA ASN A 189 2.19 12.86 -8.64
C ASN A 189 0.77 12.51 -8.18
N GLN A 190 0.62 11.57 -7.24
CA GLN A 190 -0.70 11.11 -6.80
C GLN A 190 -0.66 10.60 -5.35
N ARG A 191 -1.59 11.11 -4.53
CA ARG A 191 -1.80 10.74 -3.11
C ARG A 191 -3.27 10.64 -2.77
#